data_7fce5e3627cdadfe4830d9d5ddad1700
#
_entry.id   7fce5e3627cdadfe4830d9d5ddad1700
#
_cell.length_a   1.000
_cell.length_b   1.000
_cell.length_c   1.000
_cell.angle_alpha   90.00
_cell.angle_beta   90.00
_cell.angle_gamma   90.00
#
_symmetry.space_group_name_H-M   'P 1'
#
loop_
_entity.id
_entity.type
_entity.pdbx_description
1 polymer ?
#
loop_
_entity_poly.entity_id
_entity_poly.type
_entity_poly.pdbx_seq_one_letter_code
_entity_poly.pdbx_strand_id
1 'polypeptide(L)'
;MQVKQGVYAIKGVVQHYDWGGTDFIPALLGQVNAAKKPYAEYWMGSHPKSPSELITETGNWSLADRVQLPFLFKVLDVSDMLSIQVHPTKAAAALEFARENSEKIPLDSPKRNYKDENHKPELAYALSEFWLLHGFKPEHELLAILRAVPEFAGLHDWFLREGYLGLYKKVMGMPQDEVNTLLQPLLDRIVPLYEKGVLHRQEEDYWAARAAITFNRNGQCDRGIFSVYFFNIVKLEPGEAIFQDAGIPHAYLFGQCMELMANSDNVLRGGLTSKHIDVKELMKHVRCEPLEPKKLPGAWISGAEKVFETPAPDFQLSELRLNAGGEEQAFISQGPEIWFNLSGSTRFFCQERELTVQKGEAAYVEPGMAYTLLSATGSRLFKAGLPHSTKGE
;
A
#
# COMPACT_ATOMS: atom_id res chain seq x y z
N MET A 1 -7.12 15.30 33.20
CA MET A 1 -7.25 16.61 32.53
C MET A 1 -7.79 16.40 31.15
N GLN A 2 -8.86 17.11 30.75
CA GLN A 2 -9.30 17.01 29.33
C GLN A 2 -8.30 17.79 28.47
N VAL A 3 -7.68 17.11 27.51
CA VAL A 3 -6.90 17.75 26.44
C VAL A 3 -7.89 18.61 25.64
N LYS A 4 -7.62 19.93 25.51
CA LYS A 4 -8.49 20.85 24.76
C LYS A 4 -8.56 20.40 23.30
N GLN A 5 -9.69 20.61 22.65
CA GLN A 5 -9.82 20.36 21.21
C GLN A 5 -8.88 21.26 20.40
N GLY A 6 -8.33 20.74 19.28
CA GLY A 6 -7.40 21.52 18.48
C GLY A 6 -6.57 20.74 17.48
N VAL A 7 -5.40 21.30 17.18
CA VAL A 7 -4.35 20.71 16.33
C VAL A 7 -3.18 20.29 17.22
N TYR A 8 -2.63 19.11 16.97
CA TYR A 8 -1.57 18.52 17.78
C TYR A 8 -0.48 17.94 16.89
N ALA A 9 0.78 18.10 17.27
CA ALA A 9 1.86 17.31 16.68
C ALA A 9 1.67 15.82 17.02
N ILE A 10 1.93 14.96 16.05
CA ILE A 10 2.00 13.52 16.26
C ILE A 10 3.32 12.97 15.77
N LYS A 11 3.77 11.90 16.40
CA LYS A 11 4.92 11.13 15.98
C LYS A 11 4.47 9.73 15.61
N GLY A 12 4.67 9.36 14.35
CA GLY A 12 4.40 8.03 13.83
C GLY A 12 5.42 6.99 14.28
N VAL A 13 5.21 5.75 13.86
CA VAL A 13 6.06 4.61 14.22
C VAL A 13 6.68 3.99 12.98
N VAL A 14 8.00 3.81 12.98
CA VAL A 14 8.73 3.15 11.89
C VAL A 14 8.61 1.64 12.01
N GLN A 15 8.29 0.98 10.88
CA GLN A 15 8.32 -0.48 10.75
C GLN A 15 9.59 -0.89 10.01
N HIS A 16 10.29 -1.91 10.55
CA HIS A 16 11.60 -2.35 10.08
C HIS A 16 11.50 -3.70 9.38
N TYR A 17 10.67 -3.79 8.33
CA TYR A 17 10.59 -5.00 7.52
C TYR A 17 11.80 -5.10 6.58
N ASP A 18 12.26 -6.32 6.30
CA ASP A 18 13.48 -6.59 5.52
C ASP A 18 13.45 -6.02 4.11
N TRP A 19 12.28 -5.82 3.51
CA TRP A 19 12.11 -5.25 2.17
C TRP A 19 12.30 -3.72 2.12
N GLY A 20 12.42 -3.05 3.27
CA GLY A 20 12.54 -1.61 3.34
C GLY A 20 13.88 -1.06 2.87
N GLY A 21 13.87 0.17 2.37
CA GLY A 21 15.08 0.93 2.09
C GLY A 21 15.79 1.41 3.37
N THR A 22 17.01 1.88 3.24
CA THR A 22 17.84 2.31 4.37
C THR A 22 18.07 3.80 4.45
N ASP A 23 17.66 4.55 3.42
CA ASP A 23 18.07 5.94 3.25
C ASP A 23 16.90 6.93 3.16
N PHE A 24 15.82 6.62 2.43
CA PHE A 24 14.73 7.56 2.14
C PHE A 24 13.95 7.98 3.40
N ILE A 25 13.34 7.02 4.13
CA ILE A 25 12.56 7.34 5.33
C ILE A 25 13.45 7.96 6.42
N PRO A 26 14.66 7.45 6.72
CA PRO A 26 15.58 8.14 7.65
C PRO A 26 15.85 9.60 7.27
N ALA A 27 16.18 9.86 6.00
CA ALA A 27 16.43 11.22 5.52
C ALA A 27 15.17 12.12 5.57
N LEU A 28 14.00 11.54 5.30
CA LEU A 28 12.71 12.22 5.42
C LEU A 28 12.42 12.66 6.86
N LEU A 29 12.71 11.79 7.83
CA LEU A 29 12.50 12.01 9.27
C LEU A 29 13.65 12.75 9.95
N GLY A 30 14.68 13.20 9.19
CA GLY A 30 15.86 13.85 9.76
C GLY A 30 16.71 12.95 10.68
N GLN A 31 16.67 11.63 10.48
CA GLN A 31 17.36 10.64 11.30
C GLN A 31 18.61 10.10 10.60
N VAL A 32 19.65 9.83 11.40
CA VAL A 32 20.87 9.17 10.93
C VAL A 32 20.71 7.66 11.09
N ASN A 33 20.74 6.91 9.99
CA ASN A 33 20.68 5.44 9.98
C ASN A 33 22.08 4.83 9.77
N ALA A 34 22.99 5.02 10.71
CA ALA A 34 24.36 4.52 10.61
C ALA A 34 24.43 2.97 10.53
N ALA A 35 23.48 2.28 11.13
CA ALA A 35 23.42 0.82 11.13
C ALA A 35 22.82 0.23 9.83
N LYS A 36 22.41 1.06 8.86
CA LYS A 36 21.74 0.64 7.63
C LYS A 36 20.56 -0.33 7.87
N LYS A 37 19.84 -0.12 8.99
CA LYS A 37 18.65 -0.88 9.31
C LYS A 37 17.55 -0.56 8.28
N PRO A 38 16.75 -1.54 7.79
CA PRO A 38 15.62 -1.25 6.93
C PRO A 38 14.60 -0.33 7.61
N TYR A 39 14.12 0.69 6.90
CA TYR A 39 13.00 1.56 7.26
C TYR A 39 11.94 1.38 6.18
N ALA A 40 11.09 0.38 6.36
CA ALA A 40 10.14 -0.03 5.34
C ALA A 40 8.91 0.87 5.27
N GLU A 41 8.34 1.18 6.44
CA GLU A 41 7.12 1.98 6.54
C GLU A 41 7.21 2.95 7.72
N TYR A 42 6.59 4.13 7.59
CA TYR A 42 6.35 5.07 8.68
C TYR A 42 4.83 5.21 8.85
N TRP A 43 4.30 4.70 9.95
CA TRP A 43 2.87 4.64 10.24
C TRP A 43 2.40 5.86 11.01
N MET A 44 1.35 6.49 10.53
CA MET A 44 0.68 7.62 11.17
C MET A 44 -0.81 7.27 11.33
N GLY A 45 -1.26 7.11 12.57
CA GLY A 45 -2.63 6.70 12.86
C GLY A 45 -2.83 6.12 14.24
N SER A 46 -4.01 5.56 14.46
CA SER A 46 -4.41 4.92 15.71
C SER A 46 -4.44 3.39 15.64
N HIS A 47 -3.67 2.80 14.71
CA HIS A 47 -3.63 1.34 14.54
C HIS A 47 -3.16 0.65 15.84
N PRO A 48 -3.89 -0.39 16.33
CA PRO A 48 -3.63 -0.97 17.66
C PRO A 48 -2.21 -1.49 17.86
N LYS A 49 -1.56 -1.99 16.80
CA LYS A 49 -0.20 -2.53 16.88
C LYS A 49 0.89 -1.46 17.01
N SER A 50 0.64 -0.27 16.48
CA SER A 50 1.64 0.81 16.41
C SER A 50 0.96 2.15 16.31
N PRO A 51 0.24 2.61 17.36
CA PRO A 51 -0.40 3.91 17.36
C PRO A 51 0.65 5.02 17.40
N SER A 52 0.38 6.13 16.73
CA SER A 52 1.17 7.35 16.84
C SER A 52 1.14 7.91 18.26
N GLU A 53 2.20 8.59 18.64
CA GLU A 53 2.20 9.43 19.84
C GLU A 53 1.58 10.79 19.55
N LEU A 54 0.62 11.22 20.36
CA LEU A 54 0.10 12.57 20.40
C LEU A 54 1.00 13.39 21.34
N ILE A 55 1.58 14.47 20.83
CA ILE A 55 2.52 15.32 21.57
C ILE A 55 1.75 16.50 22.16
N THR A 56 1.77 16.65 23.48
CA THR A 56 1.10 17.73 24.19
C THR A 56 2.04 18.40 25.21
N GLU A 57 1.66 19.58 25.68
CA GLU A 57 2.40 20.30 26.72
C GLU A 57 2.50 19.53 28.04
N THR A 58 1.55 18.63 28.31
CA THR A 58 1.48 17.83 29.55
C THR A 58 2.07 16.44 29.45
N GLY A 59 2.62 16.07 28.28
CA GLY A 59 3.24 14.78 28.01
C GLY A 59 2.75 14.14 26.72
N ASN A 60 3.30 12.98 26.38
CA ASN A 60 2.92 12.22 25.19
C ASN A 60 1.88 11.17 25.54
N TRP A 61 0.88 11.02 24.66
CA TRP A 61 -0.23 10.08 24.80
C TRP A 61 -0.33 9.21 23.57
N SER A 62 -0.91 8.04 23.68
CA SER A 62 -1.27 7.27 22.48
C SER A 62 -2.39 7.98 21.71
N LEU A 63 -2.23 8.16 20.40
CA LEU A 63 -3.32 8.68 19.58
C LEU A 63 -4.56 7.77 19.63
N ALA A 64 -4.34 6.45 19.80
CA ALA A 64 -5.43 5.48 19.94
C ALA A 64 -6.29 5.67 21.20
N ASP A 65 -5.76 6.32 22.24
CA ASP A 65 -6.54 6.67 23.44
C ASP A 65 -7.43 7.89 23.21
N ARG A 66 -7.15 8.66 22.14
CA ARG A 66 -7.90 9.88 21.78
C ARG A 66 -8.93 9.64 20.69
N VAL A 67 -8.56 8.87 19.67
CA VAL A 67 -9.40 8.62 18.48
C VAL A 67 -9.14 7.24 17.90
N GLN A 68 -10.22 6.61 17.42
CA GLN A 68 -10.12 5.43 16.56
C GLN A 68 -10.34 5.88 15.13
N LEU A 69 -9.25 5.95 14.36
CA LEU A 69 -9.30 6.35 12.95
C LEU A 69 -9.77 5.17 12.10
N PRO A 70 -10.66 5.37 11.12
CA PRO A 70 -11.06 4.32 10.20
C PRO A 70 -9.96 3.99 9.17
N PHE A 71 -8.88 4.75 9.15
CA PHE A 71 -7.77 4.62 8.21
C PHE A 71 -6.41 4.57 8.90
N LEU A 72 -5.43 4.06 8.17
CA LEU A 72 -4.00 4.14 8.49
C LEU A 72 -3.28 4.85 7.36
N PHE A 73 -2.51 5.87 7.69
CA PHE A 73 -1.72 6.66 6.76
C PHE A 73 -0.24 6.33 6.91
N LYS A 74 0.47 6.14 5.79
CA LYS A 74 1.84 5.66 5.81
C LYS A 74 2.71 6.31 4.74
N VAL A 75 4.03 6.32 5.00
CA VAL A 75 5.07 6.47 3.97
C VAL A 75 5.75 5.12 3.83
N LEU A 76 5.89 4.63 2.60
CA LEU A 76 6.59 3.38 2.28
C LEU A 76 7.88 3.66 1.50
N ASP A 77 8.94 2.90 1.80
CA ASP A 77 10.18 2.84 1.02
C ASP A 77 10.42 1.39 0.58
N VAL A 78 9.90 1.06 -0.60
CA VAL A 78 9.95 -0.28 -1.18
C VAL A 78 11.27 -0.46 -1.92
N SER A 79 12.24 -1.03 -1.23
CA SER A 79 13.54 -1.39 -1.80
C SER A 79 13.55 -2.79 -2.41
N ASP A 80 12.76 -3.72 -1.84
CA ASP A 80 12.54 -5.04 -2.40
C ASP A 80 11.04 -5.37 -2.47
N MET A 81 10.68 -6.42 -3.21
CA MET A 81 9.30 -6.74 -3.54
C MET A 81 8.50 -7.18 -2.32
N LEU A 82 7.26 -6.72 -2.21
CA LEU A 82 6.30 -7.22 -1.25
C LEU A 82 5.57 -8.46 -1.78
N SER A 83 4.97 -9.23 -0.86
CA SER A 83 4.13 -10.37 -1.25
C SER A 83 2.91 -9.94 -2.07
N ILE A 84 2.45 -10.84 -2.96
CA ILE A 84 1.17 -10.68 -3.63
C ILE A 84 0.06 -10.77 -2.59
N GLN A 85 -0.84 -9.81 -2.58
CA GLN A 85 -1.93 -9.66 -1.63
C GLN A 85 -3.28 -9.57 -2.34
N VAL A 86 -4.29 -10.08 -1.67
CA VAL A 86 -5.70 -9.92 -2.01
C VAL A 86 -6.45 -9.59 -0.72
N HIS A 87 -7.31 -8.58 -0.75
CA HIS A 87 -8.10 -8.19 0.41
C HIS A 87 -9.56 -8.62 0.24
N PRO A 88 -10.23 -9.09 1.31
CA PRO A 88 -11.62 -9.46 1.27
C PRO A 88 -12.53 -8.22 1.17
N THR A 89 -13.76 -8.40 0.70
CA THR A 89 -14.82 -7.39 0.89
C THR A 89 -15.16 -7.26 2.37
N LYS A 90 -15.76 -6.16 2.79
CA LYS A 90 -16.15 -5.93 4.20
C LYS A 90 -17.10 -7.02 4.72
N ALA A 91 -18.10 -7.40 3.91
CA ALA A 91 -19.03 -8.46 4.27
C ALA A 91 -18.33 -9.84 4.45
N ALA A 92 -17.41 -10.15 3.53
CA ALA A 92 -16.62 -11.39 3.61
C ALA A 92 -15.67 -11.39 4.81
N ALA A 93 -15.00 -10.26 5.09
CA ALA A 93 -14.11 -10.13 6.25
C ALA A 93 -14.85 -10.40 7.56
N ALA A 94 -16.01 -9.77 7.76
CA ALA A 94 -16.83 -9.97 8.96
C ALA A 94 -17.29 -11.44 9.12
N LEU A 95 -17.78 -12.05 8.03
CA LEU A 95 -18.24 -13.44 8.03
C LEU A 95 -17.10 -14.42 8.38
N GLU A 96 -15.98 -14.29 7.71
CA GLU A 96 -14.87 -15.23 7.83
C GLU A 96 -14.07 -14.99 9.13
N PHE A 97 -14.01 -13.76 9.63
CA PHE A 97 -13.48 -13.48 10.96
C PHE A 97 -14.31 -14.18 12.06
N ALA A 98 -15.64 -14.09 11.97
CA ALA A 98 -16.53 -14.79 12.88
C ALA A 98 -16.36 -16.33 12.79
N ARG A 99 -16.18 -16.88 11.57
CA ARG A 99 -15.90 -18.31 11.36
C ARG A 99 -14.60 -18.72 12.04
N GLU A 100 -13.48 -18.03 11.79
CA GLU A 100 -12.19 -18.37 12.40
C GLU A 100 -12.20 -18.22 13.93
N ASN A 101 -13.01 -17.27 14.47
CA ASN A 101 -13.25 -17.16 15.92
C ASN A 101 -14.03 -18.39 16.46
N SER A 102 -15.06 -18.86 15.75
CA SER A 102 -15.81 -20.06 16.14
C SER A 102 -14.95 -21.33 16.10
N GLU A 103 -14.00 -21.39 15.16
CA GLU A 103 -12.99 -22.44 15.05
C GLU A 103 -11.85 -22.31 16.08
N LYS A 104 -11.86 -21.24 16.89
CA LYS A 104 -10.87 -20.93 17.93
C LYS A 104 -9.44 -20.82 17.40
N ILE A 105 -9.27 -20.35 16.17
CA ILE A 105 -7.94 -20.07 15.62
C ILE A 105 -7.39 -18.80 16.28
N PRO A 106 -6.25 -18.84 16.99
CA PRO A 106 -5.71 -17.66 17.67
C PRO A 106 -5.39 -16.53 16.69
N LEU A 107 -5.61 -15.26 17.11
CA LEU A 107 -5.35 -14.09 16.27
C LEU A 107 -3.88 -13.95 15.80
N ASP A 108 -2.94 -14.41 16.61
CA ASP A 108 -1.50 -14.40 16.34
C ASP A 108 -1.03 -15.64 15.55
N SER A 109 -1.91 -16.63 15.34
CA SER A 109 -1.57 -17.81 14.55
C SER A 109 -1.09 -17.44 13.14
N PRO A 110 -0.01 -18.05 12.63
CA PRO A 110 0.44 -17.85 11.25
C PRO A 110 -0.55 -18.40 10.21
N LYS A 111 -1.50 -19.25 10.63
CA LYS A 111 -2.57 -19.80 9.78
C LYS A 111 -3.84 -18.96 9.80
N ARG A 112 -3.92 -17.93 10.65
CA ARG A 112 -5.07 -17.03 10.75
C ARG A 112 -5.07 -16.05 9.58
N ASN A 113 -6.11 -16.10 8.75
CA ASN A 113 -6.27 -15.22 7.59
C ASN A 113 -6.92 -13.88 7.96
N TYR A 114 -7.93 -13.90 8.84
CA TYR A 114 -8.71 -12.72 9.22
C TYR A 114 -8.34 -12.24 10.60
N LYS A 115 -7.73 -11.05 10.66
CA LYS A 115 -7.28 -10.42 11.91
C LYS A 115 -8.33 -9.50 12.53
N ASP A 116 -9.26 -9.02 11.70
CA ASP A 116 -10.35 -8.12 12.05
C ASP A 116 -11.55 -8.32 11.10
N GLU A 117 -12.65 -7.62 11.37
CA GLU A 117 -13.91 -7.69 10.60
C GLU A 117 -13.94 -6.74 9.41
N ASN A 118 -12.85 -6.02 9.12
CA ASN A 118 -12.87 -4.94 8.17
C ASN A 118 -12.29 -5.33 6.81
N HIS A 119 -12.68 -4.58 5.78
CA HIS A 119 -12.03 -4.60 4.47
C HIS A 119 -10.75 -3.76 4.50
N LYS A 120 -9.97 -3.89 3.42
CA LYS A 120 -8.69 -3.18 3.32
C LYS A 120 -8.51 -2.57 1.93
N PRO A 121 -9.38 -1.63 1.50
CA PRO A 121 -9.07 -0.83 0.32
C PRO A 121 -7.82 0.02 0.59
N GLU A 122 -7.00 0.22 -0.44
CA GLU A 122 -5.74 0.94 -0.35
C GLU A 122 -5.60 1.94 -1.49
N LEU A 123 -4.99 3.08 -1.23
CA LEU A 123 -4.56 4.06 -2.21
C LEU A 123 -3.05 4.24 -2.08
N ALA A 124 -2.30 3.95 -3.15
CA ALA A 124 -0.89 4.26 -3.26
C ALA A 124 -0.69 5.50 -4.12
N TYR A 125 0.00 6.50 -3.59
CA TYR A 125 0.41 7.73 -4.27
C TYR A 125 1.93 7.74 -4.43
N ALA A 126 2.42 7.76 -5.66
CA ALA A 126 3.84 7.68 -5.97
C ALA A 126 4.61 8.96 -5.58
N LEU A 127 5.64 8.80 -4.75
CA LEU A 127 6.60 9.85 -4.39
C LEU A 127 7.84 9.82 -5.30
N SER A 128 8.16 8.66 -5.85
CA SER A 128 9.21 8.43 -6.85
C SER A 128 8.65 7.60 -8.01
N GLU A 129 9.47 7.20 -8.96
CA GLU A 129 9.11 6.12 -9.88
C GLU A 129 8.69 4.89 -9.07
N PHE A 130 7.44 4.45 -9.21
CA PHE A 130 6.86 3.40 -8.38
C PHE A 130 6.31 2.26 -9.25
N TRP A 131 6.72 1.03 -8.95
CA TRP A 131 6.36 -0.16 -9.70
C TRP A 131 5.53 -1.10 -8.86
N LEU A 132 4.46 -1.63 -9.45
CA LEU A 132 3.57 -2.59 -8.79
C LEU A 132 2.96 -3.58 -9.78
N LEU A 133 2.55 -4.74 -9.26
CA LEU A 133 1.60 -5.64 -9.93
C LEU A 133 0.18 -5.22 -9.55
N HIS A 134 -0.77 -5.22 -10.53
CA HIS A 134 -2.15 -4.80 -10.27
C HIS A 134 -3.16 -5.46 -11.18
N GLY A 135 -3.87 -6.47 -10.68
CA GLY A 135 -4.90 -7.22 -11.39
C GLY A 135 -4.37 -8.01 -12.57
N PHE A 136 -5.22 -8.86 -13.16
CA PHE A 136 -4.84 -9.66 -14.30
C PHE A 136 -4.75 -8.83 -15.58
N LYS A 137 -3.79 -9.17 -16.44
CA LYS A 137 -3.64 -8.59 -17.79
C LYS A 137 -4.91 -8.81 -18.63
N PRO A 138 -5.19 -7.92 -19.60
CA PRO A 138 -6.18 -8.17 -20.65
C PRO A 138 -5.90 -9.49 -21.36
N GLU A 139 -6.96 -10.16 -21.84
CA GLU A 139 -6.87 -11.51 -22.43
C GLU A 139 -5.85 -11.60 -23.56
N HIS A 140 -5.84 -10.63 -24.47
CA HIS A 140 -4.92 -10.62 -25.60
C HIS A 140 -3.45 -10.50 -25.18
N GLU A 141 -3.16 -9.71 -24.13
CA GLU A 141 -1.80 -9.58 -23.58
C GLU A 141 -1.38 -10.86 -22.86
N LEU A 142 -2.26 -11.43 -22.05
CA LEU A 142 -1.98 -12.69 -21.34
C LEU A 142 -1.72 -13.83 -22.33
N LEU A 143 -2.55 -13.96 -23.37
CA LEU A 143 -2.33 -14.95 -24.43
C LEU A 143 -1.01 -14.73 -25.16
N ALA A 144 -0.65 -13.48 -25.45
CA ALA A 144 0.64 -13.16 -26.07
C ALA A 144 1.83 -13.63 -25.22
N ILE A 145 1.78 -13.36 -23.89
CA ILE A 145 2.81 -13.80 -22.95
C ILE A 145 2.87 -15.31 -22.84
N LEU A 146 1.72 -16.00 -22.69
CA LEU A 146 1.68 -17.46 -22.59
C LEU A 146 2.21 -18.17 -23.83
N ARG A 147 2.18 -17.51 -25.00
CA ARG A 147 2.81 -17.99 -26.25
C ARG A 147 4.29 -17.66 -26.32
N ALA A 148 4.69 -16.47 -25.85
CA ALA A 148 6.06 -15.99 -25.96
C ALA A 148 7.02 -16.70 -25.00
N VAL A 149 6.53 -17.17 -23.85
CA VAL A 149 7.31 -17.91 -22.85
C VAL A 149 7.19 -19.41 -23.12
N PRO A 150 8.24 -20.07 -23.65
CA PRO A 150 8.17 -21.49 -24.09
C PRO A 150 7.72 -22.42 -22.95
N GLU A 151 8.13 -22.14 -21.74
CA GLU A 151 7.82 -22.92 -20.54
C GLU A 151 6.31 -22.88 -20.20
N PHE A 152 5.56 -21.89 -20.72
CA PHE A 152 4.14 -21.72 -20.48
C PHE A 152 3.22 -22.27 -21.59
N ALA A 153 3.76 -22.97 -22.59
CA ALA A 153 2.95 -23.51 -23.69
C ALA A 153 1.74 -24.34 -23.21
N GLY A 154 1.93 -25.20 -22.20
CA GLY A 154 0.83 -25.98 -21.60
C GLY A 154 -0.20 -25.12 -20.85
N LEU A 155 0.20 -23.96 -20.31
CA LEU A 155 -0.68 -23.00 -19.63
C LEU A 155 -1.51 -22.20 -20.64
N HIS A 156 -0.98 -21.93 -21.85
CA HIS A 156 -1.71 -21.28 -22.93
C HIS A 156 -2.97 -22.07 -23.31
N ASP A 157 -2.82 -23.37 -23.58
CA ASP A 157 -3.94 -24.23 -23.96
C ASP A 157 -4.93 -24.43 -22.80
N TRP A 158 -4.39 -24.43 -21.57
CA TRP A 158 -5.23 -24.47 -20.36
C TRP A 158 -6.07 -23.19 -20.22
N PHE A 159 -5.47 -22.02 -20.42
CA PHE A 159 -6.18 -20.74 -20.35
C PHE A 159 -7.29 -20.62 -21.39
N LEU A 160 -7.05 -21.07 -22.62
CA LEU A 160 -8.08 -21.08 -23.68
C LEU A 160 -9.32 -21.91 -23.30
N ARG A 161 -9.17 -22.96 -22.50
CA ARG A 161 -10.28 -23.82 -22.05
C ARG A 161 -10.94 -23.34 -20.77
N GLU A 162 -10.19 -22.88 -19.82
CA GLU A 162 -10.62 -22.70 -18.42
C GLU A 162 -10.66 -21.23 -17.99
N GLY A 163 -10.13 -20.32 -18.80
CA GLY A 163 -10.07 -18.89 -18.52
C GLY A 163 -9.18 -18.54 -17.33
N TYR A 164 -9.34 -17.32 -16.84
CA TYR A 164 -8.53 -16.76 -15.75
C TYR A 164 -8.59 -17.57 -14.46
N LEU A 165 -9.81 -17.91 -14.03
CA LEU A 165 -10.02 -18.67 -12.79
C LEU A 165 -9.37 -20.05 -12.86
N GLY A 166 -9.53 -20.74 -14.00
CA GLY A 166 -8.95 -22.06 -14.22
C GLY A 166 -7.42 -22.02 -14.28
N LEU A 167 -6.87 -21.02 -14.96
CA LEU A 167 -5.42 -20.80 -15.02
C LEU A 167 -4.84 -20.55 -13.63
N TYR A 168 -5.44 -19.61 -12.88
CA TYR A 168 -4.90 -19.22 -11.56
C TYR A 168 -5.05 -20.34 -10.54
N LYS A 169 -6.20 -21.05 -10.52
CA LYS A 169 -6.38 -22.26 -9.70
C LYS A 169 -5.33 -23.32 -10.00
N LYS A 170 -5.00 -23.53 -11.30
CA LYS A 170 -4.00 -24.51 -11.70
C LYS A 170 -2.62 -24.18 -11.10
N VAL A 171 -2.11 -22.97 -11.32
CA VAL A 171 -0.76 -22.60 -10.86
C VAL A 171 -0.67 -22.48 -9.33
N MET A 172 -1.73 -21.98 -8.69
CA MET A 172 -1.74 -21.85 -7.23
C MET A 172 -1.91 -23.21 -6.52
N GLY A 173 -2.66 -24.15 -7.10
CA GLY A 173 -2.85 -25.50 -6.57
C GLY A 173 -1.82 -26.53 -7.04
N MET A 174 -0.90 -26.17 -7.92
CA MET A 174 0.11 -27.06 -8.51
C MET A 174 1.04 -27.62 -7.43
N PRO A 175 1.37 -28.93 -7.44
CA PRO A 175 2.43 -29.49 -6.63
C PRO A 175 3.77 -28.75 -6.82
N GLN A 176 4.57 -28.65 -5.76
CA GLN A 176 5.80 -27.86 -5.82
C GLN A 176 6.81 -28.37 -6.88
N ASP A 177 6.88 -29.69 -7.06
CA ASP A 177 7.77 -30.27 -8.07
C ASP A 177 7.36 -29.88 -9.50
N GLU A 178 6.06 -29.76 -9.76
CA GLU A 178 5.55 -29.25 -11.05
C GLU A 178 5.82 -27.76 -11.21
N VAL A 179 5.68 -26.96 -10.14
CA VAL A 179 6.09 -25.54 -10.14
C VAL A 179 7.56 -25.41 -10.52
N ASN A 180 8.43 -26.19 -9.87
CA ASN A 180 9.85 -26.18 -10.16
C ASN A 180 10.15 -26.61 -11.60
N THR A 181 9.48 -27.65 -12.09
CA THR A 181 9.66 -28.14 -13.47
C THR A 181 9.32 -27.09 -14.52
N LEU A 182 8.32 -26.27 -14.27
CA LEU A 182 7.92 -25.19 -15.18
C LEU A 182 8.79 -23.93 -15.02
N LEU A 183 9.08 -23.53 -13.79
CA LEU A 183 9.76 -22.26 -13.55
C LEU A 183 11.29 -22.36 -13.63
N GLN A 184 11.91 -23.49 -13.23
CA GLN A 184 13.36 -23.56 -13.18
C GLN A 184 14.03 -23.31 -14.55
N PRO A 185 13.60 -23.93 -15.68
CA PRO A 185 14.20 -23.64 -16.99
C PRO A 185 14.06 -22.16 -17.41
N LEU A 186 12.92 -21.54 -17.11
CA LEU A 186 12.69 -20.11 -17.32
C LEU A 186 13.70 -19.28 -16.51
N LEU A 187 13.85 -19.58 -15.22
CA LEU A 187 14.75 -18.84 -14.33
C LEU A 187 16.23 -19.03 -14.69
N ASP A 188 16.62 -20.22 -15.11
CA ASP A 188 17.98 -20.51 -15.60
C ASP A 188 18.33 -19.64 -16.83
N ARG A 189 17.33 -19.25 -17.62
CA ARG A 189 17.49 -18.37 -18.78
C ARG A 189 17.50 -16.90 -18.40
N ILE A 190 16.59 -16.43 -17.51
CA ILE A 190 16.40 -14.99 -17.26
C ILE A 190 17.27 -14.44 -16.13
N VAL A 191 17.58 -15.22 -15.09
CA VAL A 191 18.39 -14.72 -13.94
C VAL A 191 19.78 -14.25 -14.38
N PRO A 192 20.53 -14.99 -15.24
CA PRO A 192 21.81 -14.49 -15.74
C PRO A 192 21.71 -13.21 -16.58
N LEU A 193 20.57 -12.98 -17.26
CA LEU A 193 20.32 -11.74 -18.01
C LEU A 193 20.06 -10.56 -17.07
N TYR A 194 19.29 -10.81 -16.00
CA TYR A 194 19.06 -9.84 -14.95
C TYR A 194 20.37 -9.41 -14.27
N GLU A 195 21.20 -10.36 -13.87
CA GLU A 195 22.50 -10.12 -13.20
C GLU A 195 23.48 -9.32 -14.09
N LYS A 196 23.40 -9.50 -15.42
CA LYS A 196 24.16 -8.72 -16.40
C LYS A 196 23.57 -7.34 -16.68
N GLY A 197 22.41 -7.00 -16.11
CA GLY A 197 21.73 -5.72 -16.35
C GLY A 197 21.15 -5.56 -17.76
N VAL A 198 20.83 -6.68 -18.44
CA VAL A 198 20.27 -6.69 -19.80
C VAL A 198 18.76 -6.47 -19.79
N LEU A 199 18.08 -6.95 -18.74
CA LEU A 199 16.62 -6.83 -18.60
C LEU A 199 16.19 -5.45 -18.10
N HIS A 200 15.01 -5.02 -18.51
CA HIS A 200 14.45 -3.72 -18.13
C HIS A 200 13.19 -3.89 -17.26
N ARG A 201 12.90 -2.90 -16.42
CA ARG A 201 11.75 -2.94 -15.48
C ARG A 201 10.38 -3.01 -16.15
N GLN A 202 10.28 -2.73 -17.43
CA GLN A 202 9.06 -2.88 -18.23
C GLN A 202 8.76 -4.34 -18.58
N GLU A 203 9.73 -5.25 -18.41
CA GLU A 203 9.65 -6.63 -18.82
C GLU A 203 9.31 -7.54 -17.63
N GLU A 204 8.46 -8.54 -17.85
CA GLU A 204 8.11 -9.55 -16.84
C GLU A 204 9.36 -10.33 -16.39
N ASP A 205 10.27 -10.64 -17.32
CA ASP A 205 11.50 -11.36 -17.03
C ASP A 205 12.36 -10.65 -15.98
N TYR A 206 12.40 -9.30 -15.98
CA TYR A 206 13.10 -8.52 -14.97
C TYR A 206 12.57 -8.78 -13.55
N TRP A 207 11.26 -8.69 -13.38
CA TRP A 207 10.64 -8.86 -12.07
C TRP A 207 10.58 -10.33 -11.64
N ALA A 208 10.42 -11.26 -12.60
CA ALA A 208 10.46 -12.70 -12.33
C ALA A 208 11.86 -13.15 -11.86
N ALA A 209 12.92 -12.68 -12.51
CA ALA A 209 14.29 -12.95 -12.09
C ALA A 209 14.58 -12.38 -10.70
N ARG A 210 14.18 -11.13 -10.46
CA ARG A 210 14.32 -10.49 -9.14
C ARG A 210 13.52 -11.24 -8.07
N ALA A 211 12.28 -11.63 -8.37
CA ALA A 211 11.46 -12.43 -7.48
C ALA A 211 12.11 -13.78 -7.12
N ALA A 212 12.72 -14.45 -8.10
CA ALA A 212 13.43 -15.69 -7.86
C ALA A 212 14.63 -15.51 -6.91
N ILE A 213 15.42 -14.46 -7.08
CA ILE A 213 16.55 -14.11 -6.21
C ILE A 213 16.09 -13.85 -4.78
N THR A 214 14.98 -13.12 -4.63
CA THR A 214 14.44 -12.72 -3.32
C THR A 214 13.71 -13.85 -2.61
N PHE A 215 12.89 -14.64 -3.30
CA PHE A 215 11.90 -15.53 -2.66
C PHE A 215 12.17 -17.02 -2.83
N ASN A 216 12.94 -17.45 -3.84
CA ASN A 216 13.26 -18.88 -3.95
C ASN A 216 14.10 -19.34 -2.75
N ARG A 217 13.72 -20.47 -2.16
CA ARG A 217 14.40 -21.03 -0.99
C ARG A 217 14.49 -22.55 -1.10
N ASN A 218 15.60 -23.11 -0.67
CA ASN A 218 15.82 -24.56 -0.57
C ASN A 218 15.54 -25.31 -1.88
N GLY A 219 15.89 -24.70 -3.04
CA GLY A 219 15.65 -25.30 -4.36
C GLY A 219 14.18 -25.28 -4.79
N GLN A 220 13.33 -24.51 -4.13
CA GLN A 220 11.93 -24.37 -4.49
C GLN A 220 11.68 -22.97 -5.09
N CYS A 221 11.04 -22.96 -6.26
CA CYS A 221 10.60 -21.74 -6.91
C CYS A 221 9.33 -21.20 -6.23
N ASP A 222 9.28 -19.88 -5.98
CA ASP A 222 8.05 -19.26 -5.48
C ASP A 222 7.00 -19.21 -6.60
N ARG A 223 5.81 -19.76 -6.33
CA ARG A 223 4.71 -19.81 -7.31
C ARG A 223 4.15 -18.42 -7.69
N GLY A 224 4.39 -17.39 -6.87
CA GLY A 224 4.05 -16.01 -7.21
C GLY A 224 4.77 -15.50 -8.47
N ILE A 225 5.83 -16.17 -8.90
CA ILE A 225 6.53 -15.85 -10.16
C ILE A 225 5.58 -16.01 -11.36
N PHE A 226 4.66 -16.97 -11.38
CA PHE A 226 3.62 -17.04 -12.41
C PHE A 226 2.79 -15.77 -12.48
N SER A 227 2.46 -15.20 -11.31
CA SER A 227 1.65 -13.97 -11.22
C SER A 227 2.36 -12.75 -11.79
N VAL A 228 3.69 -12.72 -11.80
CA VAL A 228 4.46 -11.64 -12.46
C VAL A 228 4.14 -11.57 -13.95
N TYR A 229 3.92 -12.70 -14.58
CA TYR A 229 3.53 -12.80 -16.00
C TYR A 229 2.04 -12.59 -16.23
N PHE A 230 1.19 -12.92 -15.25
CA PHE A 230 -0.26 -12.89 -15.42
C PHE A 230 -0.87 -11.53 -15.04
N PHE A 231 -0.21 -10.76 -14.17
CA PHE A 231 -0.72 -9.47 -13.70
C PHE A 231 -0.11 -8.31 -14.49
N ASN A 232 -0.83 -7.19 -14.51
CA ASN A 232 -0.32 -5.97 -15.10
C ASN A 232 0.88 -5.47 -14.28
N ILE A 233 1.98 -5.17 -14.97
CA ILE A 233 3.10 -4.41 -14.42
C ILE A 233 2.77 -2.93 -14.64
N VAL A 234 2.56 -2.21 -13.55
CA VAL A 234 2.18 -0.79 -13.58
C VAL A 234 3.34 0.04 -13.08
N LYS A 235 3.68 1.07 -13.85
CA LYS A 235 4.58 2.15 -13.45
C LYS A 235 3.77 3.39 -13.13
N LEU A 236 3.93 3.93 -11.92
CA LEU A 236 3.43 5.25 -11.55
C LEU A 236 4.58 6.26 -11.58
N GLU A 237 4.33 7.41 -12.19
CA GLU A 237 5.22 8.55 -12.06
C GLU A 237 4.91 9.34 -10.77
N PRO A 238 5.88 10.10 -10.22
CA PRO A 238 5.65 10.94 -9.05
C PRO A 238 4.42 11.84 -9.23
N GLY A 239 3.46 11.72 -8.33
CA GLY A 239 2.21 12.49 -8.40
C GLY A 239 1.02 11.73 -8.96
N GLU A 240 1.22 10.54 -9.51
CA GLU A 240 0.14 9.60 -9.87
C GLU A 240 -0.22 8.71 -8.68
N ALA A 241 -1.47 8.29 -8.62
CA ALA A 241 -1.93 7.33 -7.62
C ALA A 241 -2.68 6.17 -8.27
N ILE A 242 -2.87 5.09 -7.52
CA ILE A 242 -3.67 3.94 -7.92
C ILE A 242 -4.46 3.42 -6.72
N PHE A 243 -5.71 3.05 -6.96
CA PHE A 243 -6.60 2.49 -5.95
C PHE A 243 -6.69 0.97 -6.08
N GLN A 244 -6.63 0.29 -4.96
CA GLN A 244 -6.69 -1.17 -4.86
C GLN A 244 -7.93 -1.56 -4.09
N ASP A 245 -8.91 -2.08 -4.83
CA ASP A 245 -10.19 -2.54 -4.29
C ASP A 245 -10.09 -4.00 -3.78
N ALA A 246 -11.11 -4.41 -3.04
CA ALA A 246 -11.26 -5.79 -2.61
C ALA A 246 -11.22 -6.77 -3.80
N GLY A 247 -10.52 -7.88 -3.63
CA GLY A 247 -10.39 -8.93 -4.64
C GLY A 247 -9.34 -8.66 -5.71
N ILE A 248 -8.81 -7.45 -5.86
CA ILE A 248 -7.78 -7.15 -6.84
C ILE A 248 -6.42 -7.65 -6.33
N PRO A 249 -5.79 -8.65 -7.00
CA PRO A 249 -4.46 -9.10 -6.63
C PRO A 249 -3.43 -8.02 -6.98
N HIS A 250 -2.55 -7.70 -6.03
CA HIS A 250 -1.54 -6.66 -6.19
C HIS A 250 -0.28 -6.93 -5.38
N ALA A 251 0.84 -6.31 -5.77
CA ALA A 251 2.08 -6.32 -5.01
C ALA A 251 2.92 -5.09 -5.35
N TYR A 252 3.50 -4.43 -4.35
CA TYR A 252 4.48 -3.38 -4.59
C TYR A 252 5.84 -4.00 -4.90
N LEU A 253 6.49 -3.50 -5.94
CA LEU A 253 7.73 -4.06 -6.46
C LEU A 253 8.94 -3.18 -6.16
N PHE A 254 8.80 -1.86 -6.25
CA PHE A 254 9.90 -0.91 -6.04
C PHE A 254 9.41 0.55 -6.00
N GLY A 255 10.07 1.38 -5.23
CA GLY A 255 9.88 2.84 -5.18
C GLY A 255 9.31 3.33 -3.85
N GLN A 256 9.05 4.64 -3.76
CA GLN A 256 8.50 5.27 -2.56
C GLN A 256 7.07 5.76 -2.83
N CYS A 257 6.19 5.57 -1.86
CA CYS A 257 4.82 6.04 -1.95
C CYS A 257 4.26 6.54 -0.61
N MET A 258 3.24 7.39 -0.68
CA MET A 258 2.26 7.53 0.40
C MET A 258 1.23 6.43 0.24
N GLU A 259 0.91 5.72 1.29
CA GLU A 259 -0.18 4.74 1.32
C GLU A 259 -1.26 5.20 2.30
N LEU A 260 -2.50 5.19 1.85
CA LEU A 260 -3.65 5.44 2.70
C LEU A 260 -4.62 4.26 2.54
N MET A 261 -4.94 3.61 3.64
CA MET A 261 -5.75 2.38 3.63
C MET A 261 -6.78 2.39 4.75
N ALA A 262 -7.85 1.61 4.59
CA ALA A 262 -8.74 1.32 5.72
C ALA A 262 -7.96 0.56 6.80
N ASN A 263 -8.33 0.81 8.06
CA ASN A 263 -7.63 0.23 9.21
C ASN A 263 -7.97 -1.27 9.36
N SER A 264 -7.19 -2.12 8.70
CA SER A 264 -7.33 -3.57 8.69
C SER A 264 -5.98 -4.26 8.44
N ASP A 265 -5.82 -5.45 9.03
CA ASP A 265 -4.67 -6.35 8.83
C ASP A 265 -4.98 -7.55 7.92
N ASN A 266 -6.16 -7.60 7.31
CA ASN A 266 -6.62 -8.73 6.52
C ASN A 266 -5.89 -8.86 5.19
N VAL A 267 -5.10 -9.92 5.04
CA VAL A 267 -4.27 -10.19 3.85
C VAL A 267 -4.32 -11.67 3.49
N LEU A 268 -4.77 -11.97 2.28
CA LEU A 268 -4.64 -13.29 1.65
C LEU A 268 -3.47 -13.25 0.67
N ARG A 269 -2.50 -14.15 0.83
CA ARG A 269 -1.26 -14.10 0.05
C ARG A 269 -1.35 -14.98 -1.18
N GLY A 270 -0.82 -14.45 -2.30
CA GLY A 270 -0.80 -15.11 -3.60
C GLY A 270 0.61 -15.51 -4.09
N GLY A 271 1.63 -15.46 -3.23
CA GLY A 271 3.02 -15.73 -3.60
C GLY A 271 3.96 -14.58 -3.25
N LEU A 272 5.21 -14.67 -3.69
CA LEU A 272 6.32 -13.77 -3.36
C LEU A 272 6.46 -13.63 -1.83
N THR A 273 6.51 -14.78 -1.14
CA THR A 273 6.50 -14.78 0.32
C THR A 273 7.00 -16.08 0.92
N SER A 274 7.69 -15.99 2.04
CA SER A 274 7.99 -17.15 2.89
C SER A 274 6.87 -17.50 3.88
N LYS A 275 5.81 -16.67 3.95
CA LYS A 275 4.67 -16.89 4.85
C LYS A 275 3.70 -17.91 4.27
N HIS A 276 2.83 -18.45 5.13
CA HIS A 276 1.78 -19.39 4.72
C HIS A 276 0.85 -18.79 3.65
N ILE A 277 0.56 -19.58 2.62
CA ILE A 277 -0.41 -19.27 1.57
C ILE A 277 -1.60 -20.22 1.73
N ASP A 278 -2.76 -19.68 2.05
CA ASP A 278 -4.02 -20.43 2.04
C ASP A 278 -4.68 -20.30 0.66
N VAL A 279 -4.32 -21.21 -0.24
CA VAL A 279 -4.82 -21.19 -1.63
C VAL A 279 -6.35 -21.30 -1.69
N LYS A 280 -6.96 -22.11 -0.81
CA LYS A 280 -8.40 -22.30 -0.79
C LYS A 280 -9.10 -21.00 -0.39
N GLU A 281 -8.58 -20.31 0.60
CA GLU A 281 -9.12 -19.05 1.07
C GLU A 281 -8.87 -17.93 0.05
N LEU A 282 -7.66 -17.83 -0.50
CA LEU A 282 -7.32 -16.89 -1.57
C LEU A 282 -8.31 -16.98 -2.75
N MET A 283 -8.61 -18.20 -3.20
CA MET A 283 -9.49 -18.42 -4.35
C MET A 283 -10.97 -18.07 -4.11
N LYS A 284 -11.39 -17.84 -2.87
CA LYS A 284 -12.73 -17.30 -2.57
C LYS A 284 -12.85 -15.80 -2.87
N HIS A 285 -11.74 -15.07 -2.82
CA HIS A 285 -11.74 -13.61 -2.82
C HIS A 285 -11.09 -12.99 -4.06
N VAL A 286 -10.12 -13.69 -4.66
CA VAL A 286 -9.43 -13.15 -5.84
C VAL A 286 -10.38 -13.01 -7.03
N ARG A 287 -10.41 -11.83 -7.62
CA ARG A 287 -11.16 -11.52 -8.86
C ARG A 287 -10.30 -11.95 -10.05
N CYS A 288 -10.60 -13.16 -10.56
CA CYS A 288 -9.92 -13.73 -11.71
C CYS A 288 -10.56 -13.24 -13.02
N GLU A 289 -10.36 -11.99 -13.34
CA GLU A 289 -10.89 -11.33 -14.53
C GLU A 289 -9.89 -10.27 -15.05
N PRO A 290 -9.93 -9.90 -16.33
CA PRO A 290 -9.05 -8.89 -16.88
C PRO A 290 -9.30 -7.53 -16.21
N LEU A 291 -8.24 -6.78 -15.99
CA LEU A 291 -8.28 -5.45 -15.43
C LEU A 291 -7.39 -4.50 -16.23
N GLU A 292 -7.92 -3.35 -16.60
CA GLU A 292 -7.10 -2.21 -17.06
C GLU A 292 -6.80 -1.31 -15.86
N PRO A 293 -5.54 -1.20 -15.43
CA PRO A 293 -5.16 -0.36 -14.30
C PRO A 293 -5.49 1.11 -14.54
N LYS A 294 -6.26 1.72 -13.64
CA LYS A 294 -6.62 3.14 -13.72
C LYS A 294 -5.75 3.96 -12.80
N LYS A 295 -4.85 4.74 -13.40
CA LYS A 295 -4.09 5.74 -12.66
C LYS A 295 -4.98 6.93 -12.31
N LEU A 296 -4.85 7.42 -11.10
CA LEU A 296 -5.58 8.57 -10.59
C LEU A 296 -4.65 9.79 -10.62
N PRO A 297 -4.88 10.76 -11.52
CA PRO A 297 -4.07 11.98 -11.56
C PRO A 297 -4.41 12.93 -10.42
N GLY A 298 -5.56 12.70 -9.75
CA GLY A 298 -6.17 13.61 -8.80
C GLY A 298 -6.81 14.84 -9.46
N ALA A 299 -7.66 15.54 -8.72
CA ALA A 299 -8.37 16.73 -9.17
C ALA A 299 -8.00 17.93 -8.27
N TRP A 300 -7.61 19.04 -8.88
CA TRP A 300 -7.43 20.30 -8.15
C TRP A 300 -8.80 20.88 -7.78
N ILE A 301 -9.08 20.97 -6.50
CA ILE A 301 -10.32 21.57 -5.96
C ILE A 301 -10.12 23.04 -5.58
N SER A 302 -8.87 23.48 -5.44
CA SER A 302 -8.43 24.86 -5.27
C SER A 302 -7.08 25.10 -5.95
N GLY A 303 -6.55 26.30 -5.90
CA GLY A 303 -5.19 26.58 -6.37
C GLY A 303 -4.08 25.89 -5.57
N ALA A 304 -4.38 25.36 -4.40
CA ALA A 304 -3.41 24.76 -3.49
C ALA A 304 -3.70 23.28 -3.19
N GLU A 305 -4.95 22.81 -3.25
CA GLU A 305 -5.36 21.47 -2.84
C GLU A 305 -5.78 20.59 -4.02
N LYS A 306 -5.18 19.40 -4.08
CA LYS A 306 -5.48 18.35 -5.05
C LYS A 306 -6.01 17.11 -4.34
N VAL A 307 -7.18 16.63 -4.73
CA VAL A 307 -7.86 15.49 -4.10
C VAL A 307 -7.75 14.25 -4.98
N PHE A 308 -7.56 13.09 -4.35
CA PHE A 308 -7.57 11.78 -4.97
C PHE A 308 -8.84 11.04 -4.55
N GLU A 309 -9.85 11.12 -5.40
CA GLU A 309 -11.14 10.47 -5.14
C GLU A 309 -11.06 8.97 -5.33
N THR A 310 -11.62 8.21 -4.40
CA THR A 310 -11.73 6.75 -4.43
C THR A 310 -13.12 6.33 -3.97
N PRO A 311 -13.56 5.11 -4.29
CA PRO A 311 -14.84 4.60 -3.76
C PRO A 311 -14.77 4.19 -2.28
N ALA A 312 -13.61 4.25 -1.62
CA ALA A 312 -13.47 3.90 -0.20
C ALA A 312 -14.21 4.91 0.69
N PRO A 313 -15.13 4.45 1.54
CA PRO A 313 -15.82 5.35 2.49
C PRO A 313 -14.98 5.69 3.71
N ASP A 314 -13.86 4.99 3.92
CA ASP A 314 -13.04 5.04 5.12
C ASP A 314 -12.03 6.19 5.09
N PHE A 315 -11.67 6.67 3.89
CA PHE A 315 -10.61 7.67 3.74
C PHE A 315 -10.66 8.46 2.43
N GLN A 316 -10.01 9.61 2.45
CA GLN A 316 -9.67 10.42 1.27
C GLN A 316 -8.27 11.01 1.43
N LEU A 317 -7.46 10.98 0.37
CA LEU A 317 -6.15 11.62 0.31
C LEU A 317 -6.23 12.96 -0.42
N SER A 318 -5.63 13.99 0.16
CA SER A 318 -5.35 15.25 -0.53
C SER A 318 -3.86 15.57 -0.50
N GLU A 319 -3.37 16.19 -1.56
CA GLU A 319 -2.06 16.84 -1.63
C GLU A 319 -2.26 18.36 -1.56
N LEU A 320 -1.57 19.03 -0.66
CA LEU A 320 -1.58 20.49 -0.53
C LEU A 320 -0.21 21.05 -0.90
N ARG A 321 -0.19 22.07 -1.75
CA ARG A 321 1.02 22.81 -2.13
C ARG A 321 0.86 24.28 -1.76
N LEU A 322 1.65 24.72 -0.78
CA LEU A 322 1.69 26.11 -0.33
C LEU A 322 2.90 26.81 -0.94
N ASN A 323 2.66 27.97 -1.54
CA ASN A 323 3.73 28.83 -2.07
C ASN A 323 4.45 29.55 -0.93
N ALA A 324 5.73 29.91 -1.16
CA ALA A 324 6.51 30.72 -0.22
C ALA A 324 5.87 32.11 -0.04
N GLY A 325 5.57 32.48 1.20
CA GLY A 325 4.92 33.77 1.52
C GLY A 325 3.53 33.95 0.88
N GLY A 326 2.89 32.81 0.48
CA GLY A 326 1.56 32.83 -0.12
C GLY A 326 0.44 33.16 0.88
N GLU A 327 -0.79 33.13 0.38
CA GLU A 327 -1.98 33.38 1.18
C GLU A 327 -2.26 32.21 2.14
N GLU A 328 -2.87 32.54 3.28
CA GLU A 328 -3.40 31.56 4.23
C GLU A 328 -4.46 30.69 3.55
N GLN A 329 -4.35 29.38 3.76
CA GLN A 329 -5.36 28.43 3.30
C GLN A 329 -6.24 28.04 4.50
N ALA A 330 -7.54 28.33 4.43
CA ALA A 330 -8.50 28.07 5.49
C ALA A 330 -9.21 26.73 5.28
N PHE A 331 -9.37 25.97 6.37
CA PHE A 331 -10.02 24.66 6.40
C PHE A 331 -10.98 24.55 7.57
N ILE A 332 -11.96 23.67 7.41
CA ILE A 332 -12.82 23.17 8.50
C ILE A 332 -12.77 21.64 8.42
N SER A 333 -12.22 20.98 9.44
CA SER A 333 -12.14 19.51 9.48
C SER A 333 -13.54 18.90 9.60
N GLN A 334 -13.95 18.09 8.63
CA GLN A 334 -15.25 17.38 8.65
C GLN A 334 -15.19 16.13 9.54
N GLY A 335 -14.02 15.60 9.75
CA GLY A 335 -13.72 14.46 10.60
C GLY A 335 -12.30 14.56 11.14
N PRO A 336 -11.77 13.51 11.76
CA PRO A 336 -10.38 13.46 12.17
C PRO A 336 -9.47 13.49 10.95
N GLU A 337 -8.39 14.29 11.01
CA GLU A 337 -7.43 14.43 9.91
C GLU A 337 -6.01 14.18 10.40
N ILE A 338 -5.19 13.50 9.56
CA ILE A 338 -3.75 13.45 9.72
C ILE A 338 -3.11 14.22 8.57
N TRP A 339 -2.23 15.15 8.92
CA TRP A 339 -1.40 15.90 8.01
C TRP A 339 0.04 15.45 8.12
N PHE A 340 0.69 15.21 6.99
CA PHE A 340 2.10 14.90 6.91
C PHE A 340 2.83 15.90 6.01
N ASN A 341 3.89 16.53 6.51
CA ASN A 341 4.66 17.49 5.75
C ASN A 341 5.84 16.81 5.03
N LEU A 342 5.71 16.64 3.72
CA LEU A 342 6.75 16.00 2.89
C LEU A 342 7.95 16.91 2.67
N SER A 343 7.74 18.23 2.54
CA SER A 343 8.83 19.19 2.31
C SER A 343 8.44 20.58 2.78
N GLY A 344 9.46 21.38 3.14
CA GLY A 344 9.28 22.74 3.66
C GLY A 344 8.81 22.76 5.11
N SER A 345 8.18 23.86 5.50
CA SER A 345 7.64 24.10 6.85
C SER A 345 6.27 24.75 6.77
N THR A 346 5.33 24.25 7.53
CA THR A 346 3.94 24.74 7.57
C THR A 346 3.52 25.11 8.97
N ARG A 347 2.92 26.28 9.13
CA ARG A 347 2.30 26.70 10.37
C ARG A 347 0.79 26.46 10.30
N PHE A 348 0.27 25.81 11.32
CA PHE A 348 -1.14 25.59 11.57
C PHE A 348 -1.60 26.59 12.63
N PHE A 349 -2.63 27.35 12.34
CA PHE A 349 -3.28 28.26 13.29
C PHE A 349 -4.67 27.72 13.58
N CYS A 350 -4.95 27.39 14.84
CA CYS A 350 -6.23 26.87 15.27
C CYS A 350 -6.60 27.51 16.61
N GLN A 351 -7.63 28.33 16.63
CA GLN A 351 -8.01 29.13 17.79
C GLN A 351 -6.81 29.99 18.27
N GLU A 352 -6.40 29.88 19.54
CA GLU A 352 -5.26 30.59 20.14
C GLU A 352 -3.92 29.80 20.00
N ARG A 353 -3.91 28.68 19.25
CA ARG A 353 -2.74 27.81 19.12
C ARG A 353 -2.08 27.94 17.77
N GLU A 354 -0.76 27.93 17.80
CA GLU A 354 0.09 27.79 16.63
C GLU A 354 0.90 26.50 16.76
N LEU A 355 0.93 25.70 15.67
CA LEU A 355 1.77 24.53 15.55
C LEU A 355 2.59 24.63 14.26
N THR A 356 3.90 24.56 14.36
CA THR A 356 4.77 24.45 13.21
C THR A 356 5.10 22.99 12.96
N VAL A 357 4.87 22.53 11.71
CA VAL A 357 5.15 21.16 11.23
C VAL A 357 6.24 21.25 10.17
N GLN A 358 7.40 20.68 10.48
CA GLN A 358 8.55 20.65 9.61
C GLN A 358 8.49 19.45 8.65
N LYS A 359 9.41 19.41 7.65
CA LYS A 359 9.61 18.23 6.81
C LYS A 359 9.74 16.96 7.66
N GLY A 360 8.98 15.91 7.32
CA GLY A 360 8.98 14.62 7.99
C GLY A 360 8.14 14.58 9.28
N GLU A 361 7.54 15.69 9.67
CA GLU A 361 6.65 15.76 10.82
C GLU A 361 5.18 15.66 10.41
N ALA A 362 4.34 15.32 11.38
CA ALA A 362 2.90 15.15 11.18
C ALA A 362 2.08 15.87 12.25
N ALA A 363 0.85 16.21 11.88
CA ALA A 363 -0.14 16.78 12.78
C ALA A 363 -1.45 15.99 12.72
N TYR A 364 -2.14 15.95 13.85
CA TYR A 364 -3.50 15.48 13.99
C TYR A 364 -4.42 16.68 14.20
N VAL A 365 -5.50 16.76 13.45
CA VAL A 365 -6.55 17.75 13.57
C VAL A 365 -7.83 17.06 14.02
N GLU A 366 -8.42 17.56 15.11
CA GLU A 366 -9.68 17.02 15.61
C GLU A 366 -10.87 17.42 14.74
N PRO A 367 -11.97 16.64 14.77
CA PRO A 367 -13.19 16.96 14.03
C PRO A 367 -13.78 18.32 14.41
N GLY A 368 -14.32 19.05 13.42
CA GLY A 368 -15.03 20.32 13.63
C GLY A 368 -14.14 21.53 13.88
N MET A 369 -12.81 21.40 13.71
CA MET A 369 -11.88 22.52 13.91
C MET A 369 -11.80 23.41 12.67
N ALA A 370 -11.96 24.72 12.87
CA ALA A 370 -11.56 25.74 11.91
C ALA A 370 -10.08 26.07 12.13
N TYR A 371 -9.28 25.99 11.08
CA TYR A 371 -7.84 26.25 11.13
C TYR A 371 -7.33 26.83 9.81
N THR A 372 -6.19 27.49 9.85
CA THR A 372 -5.51 27.99 8.66
C THR A 372 -4.09 27.44 8.57
N LEU A 373 -3.61 27.32 7.34
CA LEU A 373 -2.27 26.87 7.01
C LEU A 373 -1.52 27.98 6.30
N LEU A 374 -0.27 28.17 6.69
CA LEU A 374 0.62 29.15 6.07
C LEU A 374 2.04 28.56 5.95
N SER A 375 2.71 28.83 4.83
CA SER A 375 4.13 28.50 4.67
C SER A 375 4.94 29.72 4.27
N ALA A 376 5.98 30.02 5.04
CA ALA A 376 6.88 31.12 4.73
C ALA A 376 7.86 30.75 3.58
N THR A 377 8.22 29.48 3.47
CA THR A 377 9.27 28.98 2.56
C THR A 377 8.73 28.12 1.40
N GLY A 378 7.42 27.92 1.35
CA GLY A 378 6.78 26.91 0.52
C GLY A 378 6.81 25.55 1.17
N SER A 379 5.72 24.77 0.99
CA SER A 379 5.63 23.43 1.54
C SER A 379 4.71 22.53 0.72
N ARG A 380 4.93 21.22 0.87
CA ARG A 380 4.11 20.18 0.29
C ARG A 380 3.66 19.22 1.37
N LEU A 381 2.35 19.14 1.55
CA LEU A 381 1.72 18.32 2.59
C LEU A 381 0.76 17.33 1.98
N PHE A 382 0.49 16.28 2.74
CA PHE A 382 -0.58 15.33 2.46
C PHE A 382 -1.57 15.31 3.63
N LYS A 383 -2.85 15.31 3.30
CA LYS A 383 -3.95 15.18 4.25
C LYS A 383 -4.63 13.83 4.05
N ALA A 384 -4.69 13.02 5.10
CA ALA A 384 -5.56 11.88 5.22
C ALA A 384 -6.76 12.24 6.10
N GLY A 385 -7.96 12.07 5.58
CA GLY A 385 -9.19 12.37 6.29
C GLY A 385 -10.35 11.52 5.77
N LEU A 386 -11.57 11.81 6.21
CA LEU A 386 -12.77 11.19 5.66
C LEU A 386 -13.12 11.81 4.30
N PRO A 387 -13.77 11.06 3.41
CA PRO A 387 -14.30 11.62 2.18
C PRO A 387 -15.27 12.77 2.48
N HIS A 388 -15.19 13.84 1.69
CA HIS A 388 -16.21 14.89 1.76
C HIS A 388 -17.57 14.25 1.45
N SER A 389 -18.52 14.36 2.37
CA SER A 389 -19.89 13.96 2.06
C SER A 389 -20.40 14.87 0.94
N THR A 390 -20.41 14.34 -0.29
CA THR A 390 -21.28 14.92 -1.32
C THR A 390 -22.68 14.72 -0.80
N LYS A 391 -23.22 15.73 -0.08
CA LYS A 391 -24.66 15.80 0.12
C LYS A 391 -25.25 15.87 -1.28
N GLY A 392 -25.84 14.74 -1.69
CA GLY A 392 -26.55 14.67 -2.96
C GLY A 392 -27.55 15.84 -3.04
N GLU A 393 -27.51 16.52 -4.14
CA GLU A 393 -28.65 17.27 -4.64
C GLU A 393 -29.80 16.31 -4.95
#